data_5bc2c88db0747aaf9a56f69476dcd06c
#
_entry.id   5bc2c88db0747aaf9a56f69476dcd06c
#
_cell.length_a   1.000
_cell.length_b   1.000
_cell.length_c   1.000
_cell.angle_alpha   90.00
_cell.angle_beta   90.00
_cell.angle_gamma   90.00
#
_symmetry.space_group_name_H-M   'P 1'
#
loop_
_entity.id
_entity.type
_entity.pdbx_description
1 polymer ?
#
loop_
_entity_poly.entity_id
_entity_poly.type
_entity_poly.pdbx_seq_one_letter_code
_entity_poly.pdbx_strand_id
1 'polypeptide(L)'
;MAYHRIAALVIRHLYLYRRSLPRVMEIIYWPFLDLVVWGFITVYLATFQGQMPAVVTFLLGALILWDVLFRSQQGITISFLEEIWARNLMNLFASPLTPSEFLAATMVMSLFKVTAVSMVMSVCAWIFYGYNVFIIGLWL
;
A
#
# COMPACT_ATOMS: atom_id res chain seq x y z
N MET A 1 -10.60 11.24 -22.45
CA MET A 1 -10.21 11.44 -21.03
C MET A 1 -9.49 12.77 -20.89
N ALA A 2 -9.95 13.61 -20.00
CA ALA A 2 -9.34 14.92 -19.78
C ALA A 2 -8.30 14.79 -18.64
N TYR A 3 -7.01 14.74 -18.98
CA TYR A 3 -5.91 14.57 -18.02
C TYR A 3 -5.94 15.57 -16.85
N HIS A 4 -6.37 16.80 -17.10
CA HIS A 4 -6.49 17.81 -16.06
C HIS A 4 -7.51 17.46 -14.98
N ARG A 5 -8.60 16.74 -15.31
CA ARG A 5 -9.62 16.30 -14.36
C ARG A 5 -9.10 15.18 -13.46
N ILE A 6 -8.37 14.22 -14.06
CA ILE A 6 -7.70 13.16 -13.31
C ILE A 6 -6.66 13.75 -12.36
N ALA A 7 -5.84 14.68 -12.86
CA ALA A 7 -4.83 15.37 -12.03
C ALA A 7 -5.47 16.15 -10.88
N ALA A 8 -6.59 16.84 -11.12
CA ALA A 8 -7.30 17.57 -10.07
C ALA A 8 -7.81 16.65 -8.96
N LEU A 9 -8.34 15.46 -9.31
CA LEU A 9 -8.76 14.46 -8.32
C LEU A 9 -7.57 13.89 -7.55
N VAL A 10 -6.48 13.57 -8.21
CA VAL A 10 -5.24 13.07 -7.57
C VAL A 10 -4.71 14.10 -6.58
N ILE A 11 -4.62 15.37 -6.98
CA ILE A 11 -4.19 16.47 -6.11
C ILE A 11 -5.14 16.63 -4.92
N ARG A 12 -6.46 16.57 -5.13
CA ARG A 12 -7.45 16.60 -4.05
C ARG A 12 -7.20 15.48 -3.04
N HIS A 13 -6.98 14.25 -3.48
CA HIS A 13 -6.68 13.13 -2.60
C HIS A 13 -5.36 13.34 -1.83
N LEU A 14 -4.31 13.82 -2.48
CA LEU A 14 -3.04 14.12 -1.82
C LEU A 14 -3.20 15.18 -0.72
N TYR A 15 -3.99 16.24 -0.96
CA TYR A 15 -4.28 17.24 0.07
C TYR A 15 -5.07 16.65 1.24
N LEU A 16 -6.02 15.76 1.01
CA LEU A 16 -6.77 15.08 2.07
C LEU A 16 -5.84 14.23 2.95
N TYR A 17 -4.87 13.52 2.35
CA TYR A 17 -3.86 12.76 3.10
C TYR A 17 -2.92 13.68 3.89
N ARG A 18 -2.39 14.73 3.25
CA ARG A 18 -1.49 15.68 3.91
C ARG A 18 -2.13 16.36 5.12
N ARG A 19 -3.43 16.59 5.09
CA ARG A 19 -4.16 17.27 6.17
C ARG A 19 -4.63 16.32 7.28
N SER A 20 -4.57 15.03 7.08
CA SER A 20 -5.07 14.03 8.01
C SER A 20 -3.95 13.09 8.46
N LEU A 21 -3.26 13.44 9.55
CA LEU A 21 -2.24 12.58 10.19
C LEU A 21 -2.75 11.16 10.47
N PRO A 22 -3.99 10.95 10.98
CA PRO A 22 -4.50 9.60 11.23
C PRO A 22 -4.52 8.73 9.97
N ARG A 23 -4.89 9.28 8.82
CA ARG A 23 -4.90 8.52 7.53
C ARG A 23 -3.51 8.10 7.08
N VAL A 24 -2.51 8.98 7.26
CA VAL A 24 -1.13 8.66 6.92
C VAL A 24 -0.58 7.59 7.87
N MET A 25 -0.87 7.73 9.17
CA MET A 25 -0.45 6.74 10.17
C MET A 25 -1.09 5.38 9.91
N GLU A 26 -2.37 5.32 9.57
CA GLU A 26 -3.08 4.08 9.27
C GLU A 26 -2.44 3.32 8.08
N ILE A 27 -2.02 4.03 7.04
CA ILE A 27 -1.37 3.44 5.86
C ILE A 27 -0.02 2.80 6.22
N ILE A 28 0.74 3.38 7.14
CA ILE A 28 2.08 2.92 7.51
C ILE A 28 2.04 1.96 8.70
N TYR A 29 1.16 2.21 9.67
CA TYR A 29 1.11 1.49 10.95
C TYR A 29 0.82 0.00 10.77
N TRP A 30 -0.23 -0.35 10.03
CA TRP A 30 -0.61 -1.75 9.82
C TRP A 30 0.48 -2.58 9.13
N PRO A 31 1.06 -2.16 7.98
CA PRO A 31 2.15 -2.91 7.37
C PRO A 31 3.38 -3.02 8.26
N PHE A 32 3.71 -1.95 8.97
CA PHE A 32 4.82 -1.96 9.90
C PHE A 32 4.60 -2.98 11.02
N LEU A 33 3.39 -3.02 11.59
CA LEU A 33 3.01 -3.97 12.62
C LEU A 33 3.06 -5.41 12.11
N ASP A 34 2.52 -5.65 10.92
CA ASP A 34 2.57 -6.96 10.25
C ASP A 34 4.02 -7.40 10.01
N LEU A 35 4.88 -6.51 9.51
CA LEU A 35 6.29 -6.81 9.31
C LEU A 35 6.99 -7.17 10.62
N VAL A 36 6.75 -6.42 11.69
CA VAL A 36 7.36 -6.67 13.00
C VAL A 36 6.89 -8.01 13.55
N VAL A 37 5.58 -8.25 13.63
CA VAL A 37 5.01 -9.47 14.21
C VAL A 37 5.43 -10.71 13.41
N TRP A 38 5.16 -10.71 12.12
CA TRP A 38 5.47 -11.85 11.27
C TRP A 38 6.98 -12.04 11.06
N GLY A 39 7.73 -10.95 11.05
CA GLY A 39 9.19 -11.00 10.97
C GLY A 39 9.79 -11.65 12.20
N PHE A 40 9.36 -11.30 13.41
CA PHE A 40 9.80 -11.96 14.64
C PHE A 40 9.41 -13.44 14.67
N ILE A 41 8.18 -13.77 14.28
CA ILE A 41 7.74 -15.18 14.20
C ILE A 41 8.61 -15.95 13.22
N THR A 42 8.92 -15.37 12.07
CA THR A 42 9.75 -15.98 11.03
C THR A 42 11.17 -16.27 11.55
N VAL A 43 11.81 -15.29 12.20
CA VAL A 43 13.14 -15.45 12.79
C VAL A 43 13.12 -16.51 13.90
N TYR A 44 12.10 -16.50 14.74
CA TYR A 44 11.92 -17.48 15.79
C TYR A 44 11.80 -18.89 15.24
N LEU A 45 10.95 -19.12 14.24
CA LEU A 45 10.79 -20.44 13.60
C LEU A 45 12.06 -20.92 12.91
N ALA A 46 12.79 -20.01 12.26
CA ALA A 46 14.05 -20.33 11.60
C ALA A 46 15.12 -20.83 12.59
N THR A 47 15.10 -20.33 13.83
CA THR A 47 16.02 -20.76 14.89
C THR A 47 15.87 -22.25 15.23
N PHE A 48 14.63 -22.77 15.17
CA PHE A 48 14.37 -24.19 15.49
C PHE A 48 14.69 -25.16 14.35
N GLN A 49 14.66 -24.70 13.10
CA GLN A 49 14.83 -25.59 11.94
C GLN A 49 16.24 -25.63 11.38
N GLY A 50 17.19 -24.85 11.90
CA GLY A 50 18.58 -24.82 11.43
C GLY A 50 18.80 -24.32 10.00
N GLN A 51 17.73 -23.92 9.31
CA GLN A 51 17.77 -23.40 7.93
C GLN A 51 17.41 -21.91 7.87
N MET A 52 18.07 -21.12 8.70
CA MET A 52 17.74 -19.73 8.92
C MET A 52 17.57 -18.85 7.66
N PRO A 53 18.50 -18.79 6.69
CA PRO A 53 18.42 -17.77 5.64
C PRO A 53 17.27 -18.00 4.66
N ALA A 54 17.03 -19.24 4.25
CA ALA A 54 16.03 -19.58 3.24
C ALA A 54 14.59 -19.37 3.73
N VAL A 55 14.28 -19.79 4.95
CA VAL A 55 12.93 -19.64 5.54
C VAL A 55 12.60 -18.18 5.77
N VAL A 56 13.55 -17.40 6.30
CA VAL A 56 13.36 -15.95 6.53
C VAL A 56 13.12 -15.23 5.20
N THR A 57 13.94 -15.52 4.20
CA THR A 57 13.84 -14.92 2.86
C THR A 57 12.46 -15.20 2.23
N PHE A 58 12.03 -16.46 2.28
CA PHE A 58 10.77 -16.89 1.68
C PHE A 58 9.56 -16.25 2.40
N LEU A 59 9.50 -16.31 3.72
CA LEU A 59 8.34 -15.83 4.48
C LEU A 59 8.25 -14.31 4.48
N LEU A 60 9.35 -13.57 4.64
CA LEU A 60 9.33 -12.11 4.56
C LEU A 60 9.02 -11.63 3.14
N GLY A 61 9.53 -12.31 2.13
CA GLY A 61 9.19 -12.00 0.75
C GLY A 61 7.71 -12.22 0.45
N ALA A 62 7.16 -13.34 0.88
CA ALA A 62 5.73 -13.64 0.75
C ALA A 62 4.86 -12.62 1.47
N LEU A 63 5.25 -12.17 2.67
CA LEU A 63 4.55 -11.14 3.43
C LEU A 63 4.50 -9.81 2.68
N ILE A 64 5.64 -9.36 2.14
CA ILE A 64 5.70 -8.10 1.40
C ILE A 64 4.85 -8.17 0.13
N LEU A 65 4.93 -9.27 -0.61
CA LEU A 65 4.11 -9.48 -1.81
C LEU A 65 2.61 -9.54 -1.46
N TRP A 66 2.25 -10.19 -0.36
CA TRP A 66 0.88 -10.20 0.15
C TRP A 66 0.37 -8.81 0.48
N ASP A 67 1.16 -7.98 1.15
CA ASP A 67 0.79 -6.60 1.49
C ASP A 67 0.57 -5.75 0.22
N VAL A 68 1.42 -5.89 -0.78
CA VAL A 68 1.25 -5.24 -2.09
C VAL A 68 -0.06 -5.64 -2.76
N LEU A 69 -0.36 -6.95 -2.81
CA LEU A 69 -1.59 -7.49 -3.41
C LEU A 69 -2.83 -6.97 -2.66
N PHE A 70 -2.83 -7.07 -1.34
CA PHE A 70 -3.93 -6.66 -0.48
C PHE A 70 -4.24 -5.15 -0.64
N ARG A 71 -3.22 -4.30 -0.63
CA ARG A 71 -3.39 -2.86 -0.81
C ARG A 71 -3.81 -2.47 -2.21
N SER A 72 -3.36 -3.18 -3.21
CA SER A 72 -3.79 -2.97 -4.59
C SER A 72 -5.29 -3.19 -4.74
N GLN A 73 -5.83 -4.21 -4.10
CA GLN A 73 -7.27 -4.51 -4.10
C GLN A 73 -8.06 -3.48 -3.30
N GLN A 74 -7.59 -3.11 -2.12
CA GLN A 74 -8.29 -2.17 -1.24
C GLN A 74 -8.28 -0.74 -1.76
N GLY A 75 -7.26 -0.33 -2.51
CA GLY A 75 -7.06 1.07 -2.88
C GLY A 75 -8.24 1.69 -3.61
N ILE A 76 -8.86 0.95 -4.53
CA ILE A 76 -10.03 1.42 -5.29
C ILE A 76 -11.30 1.35 -4.42
N THR A 77 -11.49 0.22 -3.75
CA THR A 77 -12.70 -0.04 -2.94
C THR A 77 -12.85 0.97 -1.81
N ILE A 78 -11.78 1.21 -1.05
CA ILE A 78 -11.81 2.15 0.07
C ILE A 78 -11.99 3.58 -0.43
N SER A 79 -11.32 3.98 -1.52
CA SER A 79 -11.50 5.31 -2.09
C SER A 79 -12.95 5.57 -2.50
N PHE A 80 -13.62 4.57 -3.04
CA PHE A 80 -15.04 4.66 -3.38
C PHE A 80 -15.92 4.73 -2.13
N LEU A 81 -15.67 3.90 -1.12
CA LEU A 81 -16.39 3.93 0.15
C LEU A 81 -16.22 5.27 0.90
N GLU A 82 -15.02 5.85 0.87
CA GLU A 82 -14.77 7.17 1.47
C GLU A 82 -15.66 8.26 0.84
N GLU A 83 -15.87 8.24 -0.48
CA GLU A 83 -16.77 9.18 -1.14
C GLU A 83 -18.25 8.94 -0.77
N ILE A 84 -18.64 7.67 -0.55
CA ILE A 84 -19.99 7.32 -0.06
C ILE A 84 -20.17 7.85 1.36
N TRP A 85 -19.25 7.57 2.27
CA TRP A 85 -19.32 7.98 3.67
C TRP A 85 -19.29 9.51 3.83
N ALA A 86 -18.52 10.19 2.98
CA ALA A 86 -18.50 11.64 2.92
C ALA A 86 -19.78 12.24 2.30
N ARG A 87 -20.72 11.42 1.82
CA ARG A 87 -21.92 11.85 1.07
C ARG A 87 -21.60 12.76 -0.11
N ASN A 88 -20.42 12.56 -0.71
CA ASN A 88 -19.89 13.44 -1.75
C ASN A 88 -20.16 12.93 -3.18
N LEU A 89 -20.70 11.71 -3.32
CA LEU A 89 -20.98 11.11 -4.64
C LEU A 89 -21.91 11.99 -5.50
N MET A 90 -22.94 12.60 -4.91
CA MET A 90 -23.85 13.48 -5.63
C MET A 90 -23.11 14.68 -6.22
N ASN A 91 -22.21 15.29 -5.46
CA ASN A 91 -21.39 16.42 -5.92
C ASN A 91 -20.38 15.98 -6.99
N LEU A 92 -19.82 14.79 -6.84
CA LEU A 92 -18.86 14.23 -7.78
C LEU A 92 -19.52 14.01 -9.16
N PHE A 93 -20.72 13.41 -9.18
CA PHE A 93 -21.45 13.13 -10.42
C PHE A 93 -22.25 14.33 -10.96
N ALA A 94 -22.47 15.37 -10.15
CA ALA A 94 -22.98 16.66 -10.64
C ALA A 94 -21.88 17.46 -11.38
N SER A 95 -20.61 17.13 -11.18
CA SER A 95 -19.51 17.72 -11.94
C SER A 95 -19.38 17.05 -13.33
N PRO A 96 -18.69 17.67 -14.31
CA PRO A 96 -18.48 17.09 -15.64
C PRO A 96 -17.44 15.94 -15.62
N LEU A 97 -17.43 15.16 -14.55
CA LEU A 97 -16.51 14.05 -14.32
C LEU A 97 -17.16 12.74 -14.79
N THR A 98 -16.44 11.98 -15.59
CA THR A 98 -16.92 10.67 -16.00
C THR A 98 -16.50 9.60 -14.99
N PRO A 99 -17.27 8.50 -14.82
CA PRO A 99 -16.90 7.39 -13.94
C PRO A 99 -15.52 6.80 -14.26
N SER A 100 -15.16 6.76 -15.53
CA SER A 100 -13.85 6.28 -15.98
C SER A 100 -12.69 7.19 -15.55
N GLU A 101 -12.89 8.51 -15.52
CA GLU A 101 -11.91 9.47 -15.03
C GLU A 101 -11.73 9.35 -13.51
N PHE A 102 -12.82 9.11 -12.78
CA PHE A 102 -12.77 8.82 -11.35
C PHE A 102 -11.99 7.54 -11.06
N LEU A 103 -12.29 6.44 -11.77
CA LEU A 103 -11.57 5.18 -11.61
C LEU A 103 -10.08 5.34 -11.95
N ALA A 104 -9.75 6.04 -13.02
CA ALA A 104 -8.35 6.30 -13.39
C ALA A 104 -7.61 7.09 -12.30
N ALA A 105 -8.23 8.11 -11.71
CA ALA A 105 -7.63 8.88 -10.63
C ALA A 105 -7.42 8.03 -9.36
N THR A 106 -8.39 7.19 -8.99
CA THR A 106 -8.27 6.29 -7.84
C THR A 106 -7.21 5.21 -8.06
N MET A 107 -7.06 4.68 -9.29
CA MET A 107 -5.97 3.76 -9.65
C MET A 107 -4.59 4.41 -9.50
N VAL A 108 -4.41 5.64 -10.00
CA VAL A 108 -3.15 6.38 -9.85
C VAL A 108 -2.82 6.61 -8.37
N MET A 109 -3.81 7.00 -7.56
CA MET A 109 -3.62 7.17 -6.12
C MET A 109 -3.32 5.86 -5.40
N SER A 110 -3.97 4.77 -5.78
CA SER A 110 -3.70 3.44 -5.24
C SER A 110 -2.27 3.00 -5.54
N LEU A 111 -1.82 3.17 -6.78
CA LEU A 111 -0.45 2.87 -7.19
C LEU A 111 0.57 3.69 -6.39
N PHE A 112 0.32 4.98 -6.19
CA PHE A 112 1.18 5.82 -5.37
C PHE A 112 1.27 5.33 -3.91
N LYS A 113 0.13 4.98 -3.30
CA LYS A 113 0.09 4.43 -1.93
C LYS A 113 0.86 3.11 -1.84
N VAL A 114 0.60 2.18 -2.74
CA VAL A 114 1.27 0.87 -2.78
C VAL A 114 2.78 1.05 -2.90
N THR A 115 3.24 1.90 -3.81
CA THR A 115 4.67 2.16 -4.00
C THR A 115 5.31 2.76 -2.75
N ALA A 116 4.65 3.75 -2.13
CA ALA A 116 5.15 4.39 -0.91
C ALA A 116 5.26 3.39 0.25
N VAL A 117 4.23 2.56 0.47
CA VAL A 117 4.23 1.53 1.52
C VAL A 117 5.28 0.46 1.23
N SER A 118 5.37 -0.03 0.00
CA SER A 118 6.38 -1.04 -0.38
C SER A 118 7.80 -0.54 -0.16
N MET A 119 8.07 0.75 -0.43
CA MET A 119 9.36 1.36 -0.09
C MET A 119 9.62 1.34 1.41
N VAL A 120 8.66 1.77 2.23
CA VAL A 120 8.80 1.77 3.69
C VAL A 120 9.03 0.36 4.21
N MET A 121 8.23 -0.61 3.75
CA MET A 121 8.36 -2.02 4.14
C MET A 121 9.73 -2.59 3.76
N SER A 122 10.22 -2.29 2.54
CA SER A 122 11.53 -2.74 2.08
C SER A 122 12.67 -2.17 2.92
N VAL A 123 12.60 -0.90 3.28
CA VAL A 123 13.59 -0.25 4.16
C VAL A 123 13.55 -0.84 5.55
N CYS A 124 12.35 -1.03 6.13
CA CYS A 124 12.20 -1.65 7.44
C CYS A 124 12.68 -3.11 7.45
N ALA A 125 12.38 -3.90 6.42
CA ALA A 125 12.85 -5.28 6.30
C ALA A 125 14.38 -5.35 6.22
N TRP A 126 14.99 -4.40 5.52
CA TRP A 126 16.45 -4.31 5.45
C TRP A 126 17.08 -3.93 6.81
N ILE A 127 16.50 -2.95 7.51
CA ILE A 127 17.04 -2.47 8.80
C ILE A 127 16.88 -3.53 9.90
N PHE A 128 15.70 -4.14 10.03
CA PHE A 128 15.41 -5.06 11.15
C PHE A 128 15.88 -6.48 10.92
N TYR A 129 15.87 -6.95 9.67
CA TYR A 129 16.12 -8.36 9.33
C TYR A 129 17.30 -8.56 8.38
N GLY A 130 17.95 -7.47 7.92
CA GLY A 130 19.00 -7.53 6.90
C GLY A 130 18.50 -8.06 5.55
N TYR A 131 17.17 -8.06 5.35
CA TYR A 131 16.52 -8.65 4.20
C TYR A 131 16.47 -7.67 3.03
N ASN A 132 17.06 -8.07 1.90
CA ASN A 132 17.03 -7.27 0.67
C ASN A 132 15.92 -7.76 -0.26
N VAL A 133 14.85 -6.99 -0.37
CA VAL A 133 13.67 -7.29 -1.21
C VAL A 133 14.04 -7.42 -2.69
N PHE A 134 15.08 -6.72 -3.15
CA PHE A 134 15.53 -6.79 -4.55
C PHE A 134 16.10 -8.15 -4.96
N ILE A 135 16.46 -9.01 -4.01
CA ILE A 135 16.91 -10.37 -4.31
C ILE A 135 15.78 -11.19 -4.95
N ILE A 136 14.53 -10.98 -4.54
CA ILE A 136 13.37 -11.69 -5.15
C ILE A 136 13.13 -11.23 -6.59
N GLY A 137 13.25 -9.93 -6.86
CA GLY A 137 13.01 -9.37 -8.21
C GLY A 137 14.06 -9.72 -9.26
N LEU A 138 15.24 -10.20 -8.84
CA LEU A 138 16.30 -10.63 -9.75
C LEU A 138 16.21 -12.12 -10.13
N TRP A 139 15.33 -12.90 -9.47
CA TRP A 139 15.15 -14.34 -9.71
C TRP A 139 13.80 -14.68 -10.37
N LEU A 140 12.95 -13.68 -10.61
CA LEU A 140 11.72 -13.76 -11.41
C LEU A 140 11.94 -13.20 -12.81
#